data_76b609d03a137ff40a316046f286d1de
#
_entry.id   76b609d03a137ff40a316046f286d1de
#
_cell.length_a   1.000
_cell.length_b   1.000
_cell.length_c   1.000
_cell.angle_alpha   90.00
_cell.angle_beta   90.00
_cell.angle_gamma   90.00
#
_symmetry.space_group_name_H-M   'P 1'
#
loop_
_entity.id
_entity.type
_entity.pdbx_description
1 polymer ?
#
loop_
_entity_poly.entity_id
_entity_poly.type
_entity_poly.pdbx_seq_one_letter_code
_entity_poly.pdbx_strand_id
1 'polypeptide(L)'
;LEKVENYIKNLYDDCEIDLKISASSFPFITSKNSKIITNLTKSVEKISGIKPKLNTAGGTSDAKYFAKFGVECAEFGVINDRIHSLDERVSIDEYKNLCKIFKDLIQNFN
;
A
#
# COMPACT_ATOMS: atom_id res chain seq x y z
N LEU A 1 5.08 13.74 16.27
CA LEU A 1 6.08 14.62 15.66
C LEU A 1 6.96 15.29 16.71
N GLU A 2 6.41 15.91 17.75
CA GLU A 2 7.14 16.58 18.83
C GLU A 2 8.23 15.69 19.49
N LYS A 3 7.95 14.40 19.74
CA LYS A 3 8.94 13.46 20.28
C LYS A 3 10.15 13.25 19.35
N VAL A 4 9.90 13.23 18.03
CA VAL A 4 10.96 13.08 17.02
C VAL A 4 11.79 14.36 16.94
N GLU A 5 11.14 15.50 16.98
CA GLU A 5 11.80 16.80 16.97
C GLU A 5 12.73 16.97 18.20
N ASN A 6 12.21 16.68 19.39
CA ASN A 6 12.99 16.72 20.62
C ASN A 6 14.15 15.72 20.59
N TYR A 7 13.93 14.51 20.07
CA TYR A 7 14.99 13.52 19.92
C TYR A 7 16.11 14.01 19.01
N ILE A 8 15.77 14.58 17.84
CA ILE A 8 16.77 15.07 16.88
C ILE A 8 17.54 16.27 17.46
N LYS A 9 16.85 17.22 18.12
CA LYS A 9 17.50 18.38 18.76
C LYS A 9 18.47 17.98 19.87
N ASN A 10 18.23 16.86 20.54
CA ASN A 10 19.07 16.37 21.63
C ASN A 10 20.20 15.43 21.18
N LEU A 11 20.28 15.11 19.87
CA LEU A 11 21.36 14.25 19.35
C LEU A 11 22.71 14.95 19.23
N TYR A 12 22.69 16.28 19.10
CA TYR A 12 23.87 17.09 18.83
C TYR A 12 23.84 18.36 19.70
N ASP A 13 24.73 18.43 20.69
CA ASP A 13 24.81 19.56 21.61
C ASP A 13 25.71 20.70 21.09
N ASP A 14 26.49 20.41 20.04
CA ASP A 14 27.53 21.30 19.51
C ASP A 14 27.14 22.01 18.19
N CYS A 15 25.89 21.83 17.73
CA CYS A 15 25.40 22.47 16.54
C CYS A 15 23.96 22.99 16.70
N GLU A 16 23.65 24.08 15.98
CA GLU A 16 22.30 24.59 15.87
C GLU A 16 21.52 23.81 14.80
N ILE A 17 20.37 23.24 15.19
CA ILE A 17 19.53 22.45 14.28
C ILE A 17 18.25 23.23 14.00
N ASP A 18 18.05 23.68 12.74
CA ASP A 18 16.76 24.17 12.24
C ASP A 18 15.99 23.01 11.60
N LEU A 19 14.94 22.54 12.28
CA LEU A 19 14.14 21.40 11.86
C LEU A 19 12.75 21.85 11.45
N LYS A 20 12.42 21.69 10.17
CA LYS A 20 11.07 21.90 9.62
C LYS A 20 10.40 20.57 9.37
N ILE A 21 9.33 20.28 10.10
CA ILE A 21 8.54 19.07 9.94
C ILE A 21 7.23 19.41 9.26
N SER A 22 6.96 18.81 8.11
CA SER A 22 5.69 18.92 7.40
C SER A 22 5.10 17.53 7.15
N ALA A 23 3.80 17.36 7.41
CA ALA A 23 3.05 16.16 7.07
C ALA A 23 2.24 16.41 5.80
N SER A 24 2.56 15.71 4.71
CA SER A 24 1.81 15.81 3.44
C SER A 24 0.58 14.90 3.40
N SER A 25 0.55 13.86 4.24
CA SER A 25 -0.56 12.88 4.29
C SER A 25 -0.56 12.12 5.61
N PHE A 26 -1.71 11.55 5.92
CA PHE A 26 -1.89 10.69 7.08
C PHE A 26 -1.96 9.22 6.67
N PRO A 27 -1.51 8.27 7.52
CA PRO A 27 -1.71 6.85 7.27
C PRO A 27 -3.20 6.51 7.31
N PHE A 28 -3.58 5.47 6.60
CA PHE A 28 -4.94 4.93 6.63
C PHE A 28 -4.90 3.40 6.75
N ILE A 29 -5.98 2.83 7.25
CA ILE A 29 -6.20 1.38 7.28
C ILE A 29 -7.62 1.12 6.82
N THR A 30 -7.78 0.31 5.77
CA THR A 30 -9.08 -0.19 5.33
C THR A 30 -9.44 -1.43 6.15
N SER A 31 -10.68 -1.50 6.60
CA SER A 31 -11.18 -2.66 7.35
C SER A 31 -11.05 -3.95 6.53
N LYS A 32 -10.56 -5.01 7.16
CA LYS A 32 -10.49 -6.35 6.53
C LYS A 32 -11.86 -6.88 6.09
N ASN A 33 -12.94 -6.36 6.66
CA ASN A 33 -14.32 -6.74 6.36
C ASN A 33 -14.98 -5.80 5.33
N SER A 34 -14.24 -4.82 4.80
CA SER A 34 -14.74 -3.91 3.78
C SER A 34 -15.10 -4.66 2.49
N LYS A 35 -16.00 -4.08 1.70
CA LYS A 35 -16.41 -4.67 0.42
C LYS A 35 -15.23 -4.84 -0.53
N ILE A 36 -14.36 -3.84 -0.63
CA ILE A 36 -13.21 -3.90 -1.54
C ILE A 36 -12.25 -5.03 -1.15
N ILE A 37 -11.91 -5.17 0.14
CA ILE A 37 -11.01 -6.22 0.61
C ILE A 37 -11.62 -7.61 0.41
N THR A 38 -12.90 -7.77 0.75
CA THR A 38 -13.60 -9.05 0.62
C THR A 38 -13.71 -9.50 -0.84
N ASN A 39 -14.11 -8.62 -1.75
CA ASN A 39 -14.25 -8.95 -3.16
C ASN A 39 -12.88 -9.18 -3.82
N LEU A 40 -11.87 -8.34 -3.53
CA LEU A 40 -10.51 -8.53 -4.02
C LEU A 40 -9.93 -9.88 -3.57
N THR A 41 -10.07 -10.23 -2.29
CA THR A 41 -9.62 -11.53 -1.76
C THR A 41 -10.24 -12.69 -2.53
N LYS A 42 -11.56 -12.66 -2.77
CA LYS A 42 -12.26 -13.70 -3.55
C LYS A 42 -11.73 -13.82 -4.98
N SER A 43 -11.52 -12.68 -5.65
CA SER A 43 -10.99 -12.67 -7.03
C SER A 43 -9.56 -13.21 -7.10
N VAL A 44 -8.72 -12.84 -6.12
CA VAL A 44 -7.35 -13.38 -6.02
C VAL A 44 -7.36 -14.90 -5.81
N GLU A 45 -8.10 -15.39 -4.82
CA GLU A 45 -8.22 -16.83 -4.55
C GLU A 45 -8.75 -17.60 -5.77
N LYS A 46 -9.77 -17.08 -6.44
CA LYS A 46 -10.38 -17.69 -7.63
C LYS A 46 -9.40 -17.84 -8.80
N ILE A 47 -8.59 -16.83 -9.06
CA ILE A 47 -7.71 -16.80 -10.24
C ILE A 47 -6.35 -17.42 -9.96
N SER A 48 -5.77 -17.18 -8.77
CA SER A 48 -4.42 -17.65 -8.43
C SER A 48 -4.41 -18.95 -7.62
N GLY A 49 -5.52 -19.32 -7.00
CA GLY A 49 -5.58 -20.42 -6.04
C GLY A 49 -4.89 -20.12 -4.70
N ILE A 50 -4.42 -18.89 -4.49
CA ILE A 50 -3.67 -18.48 -3.31
C ILE A 50 -4.52 -17.53 -2.46
N LYS A 51 -4.62 -17.80 -1.18
CA LYS A 51 -5.24 -16.88 -0.23
C LYS A 51 -4.30 -15.72 0.08
N PRO A 52 -4.66 -14.46 -0.26
CA PRO A 52 -3.78 -13.33 -0.03
C PRO A 52 -3.63 -13.02 1.46
N LYS A 53 -2.44 -12.59 1.85
CA LYS A 53 -2.21 -12.00 3.18
C LYS A 53 -2.53 -10.51 3.14
N LEU A 54 -3.33 -10.07 4.11
CA LEU A 54 -3.57 -8.64 4.34
C LEU A 54 -2.48 -8.10 5.25
N ASN A 55 -1.79 -7.06 4.83
CA ASN A 55 -0.76 -6.38 5.61
C ASN A 55 -0.72 -4.89 5.28
N THR A 56 0.10 -4.16 5.98
CA THR A 56 0.35 -2.73 5.76
C THR A 56 1.76 -2.47 5.21
N ALA A 57 2.42 -3.53 4.73
CA ALA A 57 3.72 -3.42 4.07
C ALA A 57 3.54 -2.92 2.64
N GLY A 58 4.51 -2.16 2.17
CA GLY A 58 4.52 -1.63 0.82
C GLY A 58 5.05 -0.21 0.77
N GLY A 59 5.11 0.34 -0.43
CA GLY A 59 5.48 1.72 -0.67
C GLY A 59 4.33 2.70 -0.40
N THR A 60 4.63 3.96 -0.53
CA THR A 60 3.62 5.02 -0.48
C THR A 60 2.81 5.03 -1.77
N SER A 61 1.49 5.08 -1.68
CA SER A 61 0.59 5.20 -2.82
C SER A 61 -0.34 6.41 -2.70
N ASP A 62 -0.99 6.76 -3.81
CA ASP A 62 -1.97 7.85 -3.86
C ASP A 62 -3.32 7.47 -3.22
N ALA A 63 -3.52 6.21 -2.87
CA ALA A 63 -4.69 5.72 -2.14
C ALA A 63 -4.96 6.52 -0.85
N LYS A 64 -3.90 7.00 -0.18
CA LYS A 64 -3.98 7.88 1.00
C LYS A 64 -4.81 9.15 0.78
N TYR A 65 -4.79 9.71 -0.44
CA TYR A 65 -5.57 10.91 -0.75
C TYR A 65 -7.06 10.61 -0.89
N PHE A 66 -7.42 9.45 -1.40
CA PHE A 66 -8.81 9.00 -1.49
C PHE A 66 -9.35 8.56 -0.11
N ALA A 67 -8.54 7.87 0.67
CA ALA A 67 -8.90 7.39 2.00
C ALA A 67 -9.32 8.52 2.95
N LYS A 68 -8.70 9.70 2.86
CA LYS A 68 -9.10 10.86 3.67
C LYS A 68 -10.53 11.36 3.41
N PHE A 69 -11.11 11.00 2.27
CA PHE A 69 -12.51 11.30 1.93
C PHE A 69 -13.46 10.14 2.27
N GLY A 70 -13.01 9.16 3.05
CA GLY A 70 -13.82 8.01 3.45
C GLY A 70 -13.94 6.92 2.37
N VAL A 71 -13.13 6.98 1.31
CA VAL A 71 -13.09 5.93 0.28
C VAL A 71 -12.32 4.73 0.81
N GLU A 72 -12.92 3.55 0.78
CA GLU A 72 -12.23 2.29 1.09
C GLU A 72 -11.21 1.98 0.00
N CYS A 73 -9.95 1.84 0.37
CA CYS A 73 -8.85 1.59 -0.56
C CYS A 73 -8.15 0.27 -0.26
N ALA A 74 -7.73 -0.42 -1.32
CA ALA A 74 -6.88 -1.59 -1.27
C ALA A 74 -5.76 -1.43 -2.29
N GLU A 75 -4.54 -1.76 -1.87
CA GLU A 75 -3.39 -1.80 -2.76
C GLU A 75 -3.12 -3.26 -3.14
N PHE A 76 -3.06 -3.52 -4.42
CA PHE A 76 -2.82 -4.85 -4.95
C PHE A 76 -2.11 -4.76 -6.30
N GLY A 77 -1.07 -5.56 -6.47
CA GLY A 77 -0.27 -5.56 -7.68
C GLY A 77 0.45 -6.87 -7.91
N VAL A 78 1.44 -6.85 -8.78
CA VAL A 78 2.38 -7.95 -9.01
C VAL A 78 3.31 -8.14 -7.82
N ILE A 79 4.00 -9.28 -7.75
CA ILE A 79 5.03 -9.52 -6.74
C ILE A 79 6.15 -8.49 -6.93
N ASN A 80 6.51 -7.83 -5.86
CA ASN A 80 7.44 -6.69 -5.86
C ASN A 80 8.84 -7.03 -5.33
N ASP A 81 9.26 -8.28 -5.44
CA ASP A 81 10.58 -8.76 -5.00
C ASP A 81 11.75 -8.11 -5.75
N ARG A 82 11.47 -7.54 -6.91
CA ARG A 82 12.44 -6.85 -7.78
C ARG A 82 12.22 -5.35 -7.91
N ILE A 83 11.31 -4.78 -7.13
CA ILE A 83 11.05 -3.32 -7.19
C ILE A 83 12.30 -2.53 -6.79
N HIS A 84 12.61 -1.47 -7.54
CA HIS A 84 13.77 -0.59 -7.31
C HIS A 84 15.14 -1.29 -7.39
N SER A 85 15.20 -2.47 -8.00
CA SER A 85 16.48 -3.19 -8.21
C SER A 85 17.02 -2.99 -9.63
N LEU A 86 18.30 -3.33 -9.80
CA LEU A 86 18.83 -3.58 -11.14
C LEU A 86 18.01 -4.72 -11.76
N ASP A 87 17.70 -4.62 -13.05
CA ASP A 87 16.84 -5.59 -13.75
C ASP A 87 15.42 -5.69 -13.13
N GLU A 88 14.84 -4.59 -12.75
CA GLU A 88 13.43 -4.54 -12.30
C GLU A 88 12.54 -5.18 -13.37
N ARG A 89 11.81 -6.19 -12.97
CA ARG A 89 10.96 -6.98 -13.87
C ARG A 89 9.83 -7.67 -13.16
N VAL A 90 8.83 -8.06 -13.92
CA VAL A 90 7.70 -8.88 -13.50
C VAL A 90 7.53 -10.04 -14.47
N SER A 91 7.01 -11.16 -13.98
CA SER A 91 6.63 -12.30 -14.82
C SER A 91 5.43 -11.94 -15.71
N ILE A 92 5.46 -12.36 -16.99
CA ILE A 92 4.33 -12.18 -17.91
C ILE A 92 3.08 -12.92 -17.39
N ASP A 93 3.24 -14.06 -16.74
CA ASP A 93 2.10 -14.82 -16.21
C ASP A 93 1.49 -14.13 -14.98
N GLU A 94 2.29 -13.52 -14.12
CA GLU A 94 1.80 -12.68 -13.01
C GLU A 94 1.02 -11.48 -13.54
N TYR A 95 1.54 -10.80 -14.54
CA TYR A 95 0.85 -9.69 -15.19
C TYR A 95 -0.50 -10.12 -15.79
N LYS A 96 -0.53 -11.25 -16.52
CA LYS A 96 -1.77 -11.80 -17.07
C LYS A 96 -2.78 -12.17 -15.96
N ASN A 97 -2.31 -12.74 -14.87
CA ASN A 97 -3.17 -13.09 -13.74
C ASN A 97 -3.70 -11.83 -13.04
N LEU A 98 -2.87 -10.80 -12.88
CA LEU A 98 -3.30 -9.50 -12.36
C LEU A 98 -4.44 -8.91 -13.21
N CYS A 99 -4.32 -8.92 -14.54
CA CYS A 99 -5.38 -8.47 -15.43
C CYS A 99 -6.69 -9.27 -15.26
N LYS A 100 -6.59 -10.60 -15.11
CA LYS A 100 -7.76 -11.47 -14.86
C LYS A 100 -8.41 -11.16 -13.50
N ILE A 101 -7.60 -10.94 -12.46
CA ILE A 101 -8.09 -10.61 -11.12
C ILE A 101 -8.87 -9.29 -11.13
N PHE A 102 -8.31 -8.24 -11.73
CA PHE A 102 -9.02 -6.96 -11.83
C PHE A 102 -10.29 -7.06 -12.68
N LYS A 103 -10.26 -7.81 -13.77
CA LYS A 103 -11.46 -8.06 -14.58
C LYS A 103 -12.54 -8.77 -13.76
N ASP A 104 -12.19 -9.83 -13.04
CA ASP A 104 -13.13 -10.58 -12.19
C ASP A 104 -13.67 -9.69 -11.06
N LEU A 105 -12.80 -8.92 -10.40
CA LEU A 105 -13.18 -7.97 -9.36
C LEU A 105 -14.23 -6.96 -9.87
N ILE A 106 -13.97 -6.31 -11.00
CA ILE A 106 -14.87 -5.29 -11.56
C ILE A 106 -16.23 -5.91 -11.97
N GLN A 107 -16.22 -7.09 -12.60
CA GLN A 107 -17.43 -7.76 -13.06
C GLN A 107 -18.29 -8.32 -11.93
N ASN A 108 -17.70 -8.68 -10.80
CA ASN A 108 -18.37 -9.36 -9.69
C ASN A 108 -18.37 -8.54 -8.39
N PHE A 109 -18.13 -7.24 -8.46
CA PHE A 109 -18.15 -6.37 -7.28
C PHE A 109 -19.59 -6.16 -6.79
N ASN A 110 -19.89 -6.66 -5.58
CA ASN A 110 -21.23 -6.62 -4.95
C ASN A 110 -21.20 -5.87 -3.60
#